data_bcb146bfc28af64abe3344cc9ecd7945
#
_entry.id   bcb146bfc28af64abe3344cc9ecd7945
#
_cell.length_a   1.000
_cell.length_b   1.000
_cell.length_c   1.000
_cell.angle_alpha   90.00
_cell.angle_beta   90.00
_cell.angle_gamma   90.00
#
_symmetry.space_group_name_H-M   'P 1'
#
loop_
_entity.id
_entity.type
_entity.pdbx_description
1 polymer ?
#
loop_
_entity_poly.entity_id
_entity_poly.type
_entity_poly.pdbx_seq_one_letter_code
_entity_poly.pdbx_strand_id
1 'polypeptide(L)'
;MKEEQQNMNIANDETISFFVPLEIKKRGGSAMIIMPKNIKKEEMSKCFDEKMIKAFAKAHKWKRMLDDGDVNSLAGIAAAENVTGAYISRIFNLNFMAPEIVEKVLSGQQPRTLKLQDMLYSAVPLLWQEQKEKWGF
;
A
#
# COMPACT_ATOMS: atom_id res chain seq x y z
N MET A 1 -40.81 -6.40 3.58
CA MET A 1 -39.70 -6.03 2.68
C MET A 1 -39.22 -4.65 3.09
N LYS A 2 -38.08 -4.56 3.76
CA LYS A 2 -37.45 -3.29 4.06
C LYS A 2 -36.39 -3.05 2.97
N GLU A 3 -36.59 -2.03 2.16
CA GLU A 3 -35.62 -1.55 1.18
C GLU A 3 -34.40 -1.06 1.92
N GLU A 4 -33.28 -1.72 1.68
CA GLU A 4 -31.97 -1.22 2.10
C GLU A 4 -31.63 0.00 1.24
N GLN A 5 -31.88 1.17 1.78
CA GLN A 5 -31.37 2.40 1.22
C GLN A 5 -29.83 2.39 1.34
N GLN A 6 -29.17 2.19 0.22
CA GLN A 6 -27.75 2.48 0.09
C GLN A 6 -27.58 4.00 0.29
N ASN A 7 -27.24 4.40 1.51
CA ASN A 7 -26.83 5.76 1.77
C ASN A 7 -25.46 6.02 1.14
N MET A 8 -25.49 6.50 -0.09
CA MET A 8 -24.32 7.05 -0.75
C MET A 8 -24.25 8.53 -0.37
N ASN A 9 -23.51 8.85 0.69
CA ASN A 9 -23.17 10.23 1.03
C ASN A 9 -22.03 10.69 0.13
N ILE A 10 -22.38 11.47 -0.89
CA ILE A 10 -21.40 12.20 -1.69
C ILE A 10 -21.12 13.50 -0.91
N ALA A 11 -20.09 13.46 -0.06
CA ALA A 11 -19.51 14.70 0.45
C ALA A 11 -18.65 15.33 -0.66
N ASN A 12 -18.76 16.66 -0.81
CA ASN A 12 -18.15 17.48 -1.86
C ASN A 12 -16.61 17.58 -1.82
N ASP A 13 -15.92 16.55 -1.41
CA ASP A 13 -14.48 16.44 -1.43
C ASP A 13 -14.18 15.02 -1.88
N GLU A 14 -13.69 14.79 -3.04
CA GLU A 14 -13.30 13.57 -3.79
C GLU A 14 -13.14 12.24 -2.99
N THR A 15 -13.83 12.11 -1.87
CA THR A 15 -13.78 10.94 -0.99
C THR A 15 -15.02 10.10 -1.17
N ILE A 16 -14.86 8.90 -1.71
CA ILE A 16 -15.93 7.90 -1.81
C ILE A 16 -15.91 7.08 -0.53
N SER A 17 -16.97 7.18 0.27
CA SER A 17 -17.14 6.39 1.50
C SER A 17 -18.09 5.23 1.26
N PHE A 18 -17.66 4.01 1.57
CA PHE A 18 -18.49 2.82 1.52
C PHE A 18 -18.83 2.38 2.94
N PHE A 19 -20.09 2.12 3.20
CA PHE A 19 -20.53 1.48 4.44
C PHE A 19 -20.71 -0.01 4.21
N VAL A 20 -19.89 -0.83 4.90
CA VAL A 20 -20.03 -2.28 4.88
C VAL A 20 -20.56 -2.72 6.24
N PRO A 21 -21.80 -3.26 6.36
CA PRO A 21 -22.32 -3.76 7.61
C PRO A 21 -21.56 -5.05 7.99
N LEU A 22 -20.88 -5.02 9.13
CA LEU A 22 -20.18 -6.18 9.68
C LEU A 22 -20.87 -6.66 10.96
N GLU A 23 -21.25 -7.92 11.00
CA GLU A 23 -21.66 -8.57 12.25
C GLU A 23 -20.46 -9.19 12.96
N ILE A 24 -20.20 -8.76 14.19
CA ILE A 24 -19.17 -9.33 15.03
C ILE A 24 -19.84 -10.24 16.05
N LYS A 25 -19.65 -11.56 15.92
CA LYS A 25 -20.06 -12.54 16.93
C LYS A 25 -18.87 -13.01 17.74
N LYS A 26 -18.95 -12.84 19.07
CA LYS A 26 -17.97 -13.40 19.99
C LYS A 26 -18.35 -14.84 20.34
N ARG A 27 -17.45 -15.78 20.11
CA ARG A 27 -17.60 -17.18 20.52
C ARG A 27 -16.29 -17.65 21.18
N GLY A 28 -16.36 -18.03 22.45
CA GLY A 28 -15.19 -18.57 23.13
C GLY A 28 -14.02 -17.60 23.33
N GLY A 29 -14.29 -16.29 23.51
CA GLY A 29 -13.24 -15.28 23.76
C GLY A 29 -12.54 -14.74 22.49
N SER A 30 -12.79 -15.33 21.33
CA SER A 30 -12.25 -14.84 20.04
C SER A 30 -13.32 -14.07 19.27
N ALA A 31 -12.96 -12.92 18.72
CA ALA A 31 -13.81 -12.17 17.81
C ALA A 31 -13.75 -12.80 16.41
N MET A 32 -14.89 -13.24 15.89
CA MET A 32 -14.99 -13.71 14.52
C MET A 32 -15.75 -12.68 13.69
N ILE A 33 -15.11 -12.17 12.66
CA ILE A 33 -15.73 -11.25 11.70
C ILE A 33 -16.48 -12.10 10.67
N ILE A 34 -17.80 -11.97 10.63
CA ILE A 34 -18.61 -12.64 9.61
C ILE A 34 -18.80 -11.66 8.47
N MET A 35 -18.19 -11.98 7.33
CA MET A 35 -18.32 -11.17 6.12
C MET A 35 -19.69 -11.39 5.45
N PRO A 36 -20.28 -10.33 4.86
CA PRO A 36 -21.51 -10.46 4.08
C PRO A 36 -21.30 -11.41 2.90
N LYS A 37 -22.32 -12.22 2.59
CA LYS A 37 -22.28 -13.24 1.54
C LYS A 37 -22.13 -12.69 0.11
N ASN A 38 -22.26 -11.38 -0.08
CA ASN A 38 -22.31 -10.72 -1.39
C ASN A 38 -21.00 -10.04 -1.83
N ILE A 39 -19.90 -10.22 -1.08
CA ILE A 39 -18.59 -9.71 -1.52
C ILE A 39 -18.10 -10.59 -2.66
N LYS A 40 -17.84 -10.00 -3.82
CA LYS A 40 -17.30 -10.73 -4.98
C LYS A 40 -16.00 -11.41 -4.57
N LYS A 41 -15.84 -12.68 -4.99
CA LYS A 41 -14.66 -13.52 -4.66
C LYS A 41 -13.33 -12.86 -5.04
N GLU A 42 -13.33 -11.98 -6.02
CA GLU A 42 -12.19 -11.18 -6.47
C GLU A 42 -11.75 -10.13 -5.43
N GLU A 43 -12.70 -9.56 -4.68
CA GLU A 43 -12.39 -8.60 -3.61
C GLU A 43 -11.84 -9.29 -2.34
N MET A 44 -12.25 -10.53 -2.09
CA MET A 44 -11.73 -11.33 -0.97
C MET A 44 -10.29 -11.82 -1.19
N SER A 45 -9.79 -11.82 -2.43
CA SER A 45 -8.42 -12.22 -2.73
C SER A 45 -7.40 -11.08 -2.56
N LYS A 46 -7.87 -9.83 -2.44
CA LYS A 46 -7.00 -8.68 -2.25
C LYS A 46 -6.40 -8.68 -0.84
N CYS A 47 -5.10 -8.67 -0.78
CA CYS A 47 -4.34 -8.59 0.47
C CYS A 47 -3.54 -7.30 0.50
N PHE A 48 -4.06 -6.28 1.17
CA PHE A 48 -3.38 -5.01 1.30
C PHE A 48 -2.29 -5.09 2.39
N ASP A 49 -1.05 -4.90 2.01
CA ASP A 49 0.06 -4.72 2.95
C ASP A 49 0.25 -3.23 3.25
N GLU A 50 -0.29 -2.79 4.37
CA GLU A 50 -0.18 -1.38 4.80
C GLU A 50 1.26 -0.89 4.93
N LYS A 51 2.19 -1.75 5.35
CA LYS A 51 3.60 -1.38 5.51
C LYS A 51 4.23 -1.11 4.15
N MET A 52 3.91 -1.94 3.18
CA MET A 52 4.38 -1.79 1.80
C MET A 52 3.79 -0.54 1.15
N ILE A 53 2.48 -0.33 1.27
CA ILE A 53 1.80 0.88 0.76
C ILE A 53 2.38 2.15 1.38
N LYS A 54 2.57 2.18 2.71
CA LYS A 54 3.17 3.32 3.41
C LYS A 54 4.62 3.58 2.96
N ALA A 55 5.40 2.53 2.67
CA ALA A 55 6.76 2.67 2.16
C ALA A 55 6.78 3.30 0.76
N PHE A 56 5.92 2.87 -0.16
CA PHE A 56 5.78 3.48 -1.48
C PHE A 56 5.31 4.94 -1.39
N ALA A 57 4.36 5.24 -0.52
CA ALA A 57 3.88 6.60 -0.29
C ALA A 57 5.00 7.52 0.23
N LYS A 58 5.82 7.04 1.17
CA LYS A 58 6.99 7.78 1.68
C LYS A 58 8.03 8.02 0.58
N ALA A 59 8.35 6.98 -0.20
CA ALA A 59 9.30 7.09 -1.30
C ALA A 59 8.87 8.17 -2.29
N HIS A 60 7.59 8.18 -2.66
CA HIS A 60 7.03 9.16 -3.59
C HIS A 60 7.00 10.57 -2.99
N LYS A 61 6.61 10.73 -1.72
CA LYS A 61 6.65 12.01 -1.01
C LYS A 61 8.05 12.60 -1.02
N TRP A 62 9.05 11.80 -0.65
CA TRP A 62 10.43 12.28 -0.58
C TRP A 62 11.02 12.63 -1.95
N LYS A 63 10.63 11.87 -2.99
CA LYS A 63 11.00 12.22 -4.36
C LYS A 63 10.44 13.58 -4.75
N ARG A 64 9.17 13.85 -4.46
CA ARG A 64 8.55 15.16 -4.72
C ARG A 64 9.26 16.28 -3.97
N MET A 65 9.59 16.10 -2.70
CA MET A 65 10.32 17.10 -1.91
C MET A 65 11.67 17.46 -2.53
N LEU A 66 12.36 16.50 -3.16
CA LEU A 66 13.60 16.76 -3.90
C LEU A 66 13.33 17.47 -5.24
N ASP A 67 12.34 17.02 -5.97
CA ASP A 67 11.99 17.58 -7.29
C ASP A 67 11.47 19.02 -7.16
N ASP A 68 10.71 19.32 -6.11
CA ASP A 68 10.16 20.66 -5.81
C ASP A 68 11.22 21.59 -5.16
N GLY A 69 12.36 21.05 -4.75
CA GLY A 69 13.45 21.82 -4.12
C GLY A 69 13.24 22.14 -2.64
N ASP A 70 12.26 21.52 -1.98
CA ASP A 70 12.01 21.67 -0.54
C ASP A 70 13.18 21.16 0.30
N VAL A 71 13.88 20.15 -0.22
CA VAL A 71 15.11 19.61 0.33
C VAL A 71 16.14 19.41 -0.78
N ASN A 72 17.41 19.56 -0.43
CA ASN A 72 18.49 19.50 -1.42
C ASN A 72 19.17 18.11 -1.52
N SER A 73 18.84 17.20 -0.61
CA SER A 73 19.50 15.90 -0.54
C SER A 73 18.73 14.89 0.30
N LEU A 74 19.04 13.60 0.10
CA LEU A 74 18.51 12.53 0.96
C LEU A 74 18.95 12.68 2.42
N ALA A 75 20.14 13.25 2.66
CA ALA A 75 20.60 13.55 4.01
C ALA A 75 19.73 14.62 4.69
N GLY A 76 19.26 15.61 3.94
CA GLY A 76 18.29 16.60 4.43
C GLY A 76 16.97 15.99 4.84
N ILE A 77 16.48 15.02 4.06
CA ILE A 77 15.26 14.24 4.41
C ILE A 77 15.49 13.42 5.68
N ALA A 78 16.65 12.76 5.79
CA ALA A 78 16.98 11.95 6.97
C ALA A 78 16.99 12.78 8.25
N ALA A 79 17.54 13.99 8.19
CA ALA A 79 17.53 14.93 9.31
C ALA A 79 16.13 15.40 9.67
N ALA A 80 15.32 15.76 8.66
CA ALA A 80 13.94 16.24 8.87
C ALA A 80 13.01 15.17 9.44
N GLU A 81 13.15 13.93 8.99
CA GLU A 81 12.32 12.78 9.43
C GLU A 81 12.90 12.07 10.68
N ASN A 82 14.07 12.51 11.15
CA ASN A 82 14.79 11.93 12.29
C ASN A 82 15.05 10.42 12.16
N VAL A 83 15.51 10.01 10.98
CA VAL A 83 15.84 8.61 10.64
C VAL A 83 17.22 8.50 10.02
N THR A 84 17.73 7.28 9.90
CA THR A 84 19.07 7.05 9.33
C THR A 84 19.06 7.24 7.81
N GLY A 85 20.17 7.74 7.26
CA GLY A 85 20.35 7.87 5.81
C GLY A 85 20.21 6.54 5.07
N ALA A 86 20.64 5.43 5.68
CA ALA A 86 20.49 4.09 5.12
C ALA A 86 19.00 3.70 4.96
N TYR A 87 18.17 4.04 5.92
CA TYR A 87 16.72 3.82 5.84
C TYR A 87 16.09 4.65 4.71
N ILE A 88 16.44 5.94 4.63
CA ILE A 88 15.96 6.82 3.55
C ILE A 88 16.36 6.26 2.19
N SER A 89 17.62 5.87 1.98
CA SER A 89 18.08 5.34 0.69
C SER A 89 17.33 4.08 0.27
N ARG A 90 17.07 3.18 1.20
CA ARG A 90 16.33 1.95 0.91
C ARG A 90 14.89 2.22 0.49
N ILE A 91 14.18 3.06 1.23
CA ILE A 91 12.81 3.46 0.88
C ILE A 91 12.80 4.24 -0.44
N PHE A 92 13.75 5.15 -0.65
CA PHE A 92 13.82 5.96 -1.86
C PHE A 92 14.00 5.12 -3.12
N ASN A 93 14.71 3.98 -3.04
CA ASN A 93 14.88 3.05 -4.14
C ASN A 93 13.57 2.46 -4.67
N LEU A 94 12.50 2.48 -3.88
CA LEU A 94 11.17 2.05 -4.33
C LEU A 94 10.61 2.94 -5.46
N ASN A 95 11.13 4.15 -5.65
CA ASN A 95 10.77 5.01 -6.78
C ASN A 95 11.23 4.44 -8.15
N PHE A 96 12.17 3.52 -8.16
CA PHE A 96 12.67 2.87 -9.38
C PHE A 96 11.96 1.56 -9.71
N MET A 97 10.91 1.23 -8.96
CA MET A 97 10.09 0.06 -9.24
C MET A 97 9.25 0.24 -10.50
N ALA A 98 9.01 -0.86 -11.22
CA ALA A 98 8.14 -0.87 -12.37
C ALA A 98 6.74 -0.36 -11.99
N PRO A 99 6.10 0.49 -12.81
CA PRO A 99 4.75 0.99 -12.53
C PRO A 99 3.73 -0.12 -12.29
N GLU A 100 3.80 -1.22 -13.03
CA GLU A 100 2.92 -2.38 -12.85
C GLU A 100 3.04 -3.01 -11.45
N ILE A 101 4.26 -3.04 -10.89
CA ILE A 101 4.50 -3.54 -9.53
C ILE A 101 3.82 -2.63 -8.51
N VAL A 102 4.00 -1.32 -8.66
CA VAL A 102 3.38 -0.31 -7.79
C VAL A 102 1.86 -0.41 -7.84
N GLU A 103 1.27 -0.50 -9.03
CA GLU A 103 -0.18 -0.64 -9.20
C GLU A 103 -0.72 -1.91 -8.54
N LYS A 104 -0.04 -3.04 -8.69
CA LYS A 104 -0.44 -4.29 -8.05
C LYS A 104 -0.35 -4.23 -6.53
N VAL A 105 0.69 -3.60 -5.99
CA VAL A 105 0.81 -3.40 -4.54
C VAL A 105 -0.30 -2.50 -4.02
N LEU A 106 -0.59 -1.39 -4.70
CA LEU A 106 -1.65 -0.46 -4.29
C LEU A 106 -3.06 -1.08 -4.42
N SER A 107 -3.25 -2.01 -5.34
CA SER A 107 -4.52 -2.74 -5.52
C SER A 107 -4.65 -4.02 -4.69
N GLY A 108 -3.63 -4.37 -3.88
CA GLY A 108 -3.62 -5.57 -3.04
C GLY A 108 -3.43 -6.87 -3.82
N GLN A 109 -2.82 -6.80 -5.00
CA GLN A 109 -2.59 -7.94 -5.90
C GLN A 109 -1.13 -8.44 -5.90
N GLN A 110 -0.32 -7.98 -4.94
CA GLN A 110 1.04 -8.48 -4.79
C GLN A 110 1.06 -9.96 -4.36
N PRO A 111 2.14 -10.70 -4.66
CA PRO A 111 2.33 -12.05 -4.16
C PRO A 111 2.27 -12.09 -2.63
N ARG A 112 1.53 -13.03 -2.06
CA ARG A 112 1.34 -13.16 -0.59
C ARG A 112 2.64 -13.48 0.15
N THR A 113 3.61 -14.05 -0.54
CA THR A 113 4.92 -14.38 0.00
C THR A 113 5.88 -13.20 0.02
N LEU A 114 5.60 -12.16 -0.79
CA LEU A 114 6.44 -10.98 -0.89
C LEU A 114 6.31 -10.10 0.35
N LYS A 115 7.44 -9.81 0.98
CA LYS A 115 7.52 -8.90 2.13
C LYS A 115 8.23 -7.61 1.73
N LEU A 116 7.90 -6.51 2.41
CA LEU A 116 8.58 -5.23 2.20
C LEU A 116 10.10 -5.36 2.36
N GLN A 117 10.56 -6.16 3.31
CA GLN A 117 11.98 -6.39 3.55
C GLN A 117 12.70 -6.98 2.32
N ASP A 118 12.04 -7.86 1.57
CA ASP A 118 12.63 -8.46 0.37
C ASP A 118 12.91 -7.40 -0.70
N MET A 119 12.09 -6.35 -0.76
CA MET A 119 12.28 -5.22 -1.66
C MET A 119 13.32 -4.23 -1.17
N LEU A 120 13.39 -3.98 0.15
CA LEU A 120 14.29 -2.98 0.74
C LEU A 120 15.74 -3.45 0.87
N TYR A 121 15.96 -4.75 1.08
CA TYR A 121 17.29 -5.31 1.35
C TYR A 121 17.90 -6.03 0.15
N SER A 122 17.21 -6.10 -0.99
CA SER A 122 17.76 -6.60 -2.23
C SER A 122 18.00 -5.47 -3.24
N ALA A 123 18.99 -5.67 -4.10
CA ALA A 123 19.24 -4.73 -5.19
C ALA A 123 18.03 -4.68 -6.13
N VAL A 124 17.61 -3.47 -6.49
CA VAL A 124 16.55 -3.24 -7.47
C VAL A 124 17.15 -3.39 -8.87
N PRO A 125 16.72 -4.39 -9.67
CA PRO A 125 17.15 -4.51 -11.04
C PRO A 125 16.82 -3.28 -11.88
N LEU A 126 17.65 -2.95 -12.86
CA LEU A 126 17.42 -1.81 -13.75
C LEU A 126 16.28 -2.07 -14.73
N LEU A 127 16.15 -3.32 -15.18
CA LEU A 127 15.11 -3.70 -16.13
C LEU A 127 13.83 -4.09 -15.41
N TRP A 128 12.72 -3.53 -15.83
CA TRP A 128 11.41 -3.81 -15.22
C TRP A 128 10.99 -5.28 -15.35
N GLN A 129 11.40 -5.95 -16.42
CA GLN A 129 11.14 -7.36 -16.59
C GLN A 129 11.85 -8.19 -15.52
N GLU A 130 13.11 -7.90 -15.25
CA GLU A 130 13.88 -8.56 -14.18
C GLU A 130 13.30 -8.30 -12.79
N GLN A 131 12.74 -7.10 -12.57
CA GLN A 131 12.04 -6.78 -11.32
C GLN A 131 10.81 -7.66 -11.14
N LYS A 132 9.99 -7.84 -12.19
CA LYS A 132 8.80 -8.70 -12.14
C LYS A 132 9.16 -10.15 -11.86
N GLU A 133 10.16 -10.69 -12.54
CA GLU A 133 10.65 -12.05 -12.33
C GLU A 133 11.20 -12.25 -10.91
N LYS A 134 11.97 -11.29 -10.40
CA LYS A 134 12.58 -11.35 -9.07
C LYS A 134 11.57 -11.42 -7.94
N TRP A 135 10.48 -10.67 -8.03
CA TRP A 135 9.46 -10.56 -6.97
C TRP A 135 8.15 -11.28 -7.28
N GLY A 136 8.06 -11.99 -8.42
CA GLY A 136 6.94 -12.87 -8.74
C GLY A 136 5.69 -12.15 -9.22
N PHE A 137 5.85 -11.05 -9.97
CA PHE A 137 4.74 -10.29 -10.58
C PHE A 137 4.45 -10.71 -12.01
#